data_891b01348328e99e5025749c7dc5d0c9
#
_entry.id   891b01348328e99e5025749c7dc5d0c9
#
_cell.length_a   1.000
_cell.length_b   1.000
_cell.length_c   1.000
_cell.angle_alpha   90.00
_cell.angle_beta   90.00
_cell.angle_gamma   90.00
#
_symmetry.space_group_name_H-M   'P 1'
#
loop_
_entity.id
_entity.type
_entity.pdbx_description
1 polymer ?
#
loop_
_entity_poly.entity_id
_entity_poly.type
_entity_poly.pdbx_seq_one_letter_code
_entity_poly.pdbx_strand_id
1 'polypeptide(L)'
;MGALAAHFLHYAASFAAPDSGMRPMTSPWVMAGPLFQPIRGVIFASVFYMLRSYLFGTRYGWLRMSWMLIAVGILSTFGPASGSLEAMVYTPAPILAQMRGWLEVVPQAVLLSALLCYWVNHSEKKWLNWLLGAVFVLMMALPVLGLIFKRE
;
A
#
# COMPACT_ATOMS: atom_id res chain seq x y z
N MET A 1 -1.88 -5.20 6.94
CA MET A 1 -2.10 -6.09 5.77
C MET A 1 -0.77 -6.66 5.27
N GLY A 2 0.25 -5.86 4.95
CA GLY A 2 1.51 -6.36 4.37
C GLY A 2 2.22 -7.47 5.16
N ALA A 3 2.26 -7.40 6.49
CA ALA A 3 2.87 -8.46 7.32
C ALA A 3 2.09 -9.79 7.27
N LEU A 4 0.75 -9.73 7.22
CA LEU A 4 -0.09 -10.91 7.06
C LEU A 4 0.07 -11.51 5.66
N ALA A 5 0.04 -10.67 4.62
CA ALA A 5 0.23 -11.10 3.26
C ALA A 5 1.64 -11.70 3.04
N ALA A 6 2.68 -11.13 3.63
CA ALA A 6 4.04 -11.69 3.57
C ALA A 6 4.11 -13.11 4.14
N HIS A 7 3.35 -13.40 5.19
CA HIS A 7 3.28 -14.73 5.77
C HIS A 7 2.49 -15.71 4.89
N PHE A 8 1.27 -15.32 4.46
CA PHE A 8 0.40 -16.19 3.68
C PHE A 8 0.85 -16.39 2.22
N LEU A 9 1.45 -15.39 1.60
CA LEU A 9 1.88 -15.43 0.20
C LEU A 9 3.36 -15.84 0.03
N HIS A 10 4.03 -16.24 1.12
CA HIS A 10 5.42 -16.69 1.12
C HIS A 10 6.39 -15.74 0.38
N TYR A 11 6.25 -14.43 0.62
CA TYR A 11 7.08 -13.42 -0.05
C TYR A 11 8.58 -13.60 0.17
N ALA A 12 8.99 -14.19 1.31
CA ALA A 12 10.40 -14.48 1.56
C ALA A 12 11.04 -15.31 0.46
N ALA A 13 10.33 -16.31 -0.07
CA ALA A 13 10.79 -17.14 -1.17
C ALA A 13 10.86 -16.36 -2.50
N SER A 14 9.89 -15.48 -2.75
CA SER A 14 9.84 -14.64 -3.96
C SER A 14 10.94 -13.60 -3.97
N PHE A 15 11.28 -12.99 -2.83
CA PHE A 15 12.38 -12.02 -2.70
C PHE A 15 13.76 -12.68 -2.75
N ALA A 16 13.87 -13.95 -2.35
CA ALA A 16 15.13 -14.70 -2.38
C ALA A 16 15.47 -15.27 -3.78
N ALA A 17 14.53 -15.22 -4.73
CA ALA A 17 14.79 -15.71 -6.09
C ALA A 17 15.88 -14.88 -6.78
N PRO A 18 16.91 -15.53 -7.40
CA PRO A 18 18.06 -14.82 -8.01
C PRO A 18 17.67 -13.79 -9.06
N ASP A 19 16.58 -14.05 -9.77
CA ASP A 19 16.08 -13.22 -10.88
C ASP A 19 15.02 -12.20 -10.46
N SER A 20 14.73 -12.05 -9.16
CA SER A 20 13.66 -11.15 -8.69
C SER A 20 13.97 -9.67 -8.88
N GLY A 21 15.25 -9.29 -9.03
CA GLY A 21 15.70 -7.90 -9.04
C GLY A 21 15.40 -7.15 -7.73
N MET A 22 14.85 -7.81 -6.73
CA MET A 22 14.46 -7.24 -5.44
C MET A 22 15.55 -7.42 -4.40
N ARG A 23 15.64 -6.46 -3.47
CA ARG A 23 16.56 -6.59 -2.33
C ARG A 23 16.04 -7.63 -1.35
N PRO A 24 16.92 -8.43 -0.71
CA PRO A 24 16.50 -9.39 0.29
C PRO A 24 15.80 -8.71 1.47
N MET A 25 14.83 -9.39 2.08
CA MET A 25 14.05 -8.85 3.21
C MET A 25 14.91 -8.47 4.42
N THR A 26 16.11 -9.04 4.53
CA THR A 26 17.09 -8.73 5.59
C THR A 26 17.86 -7.43 5.34
N SER A 27 17.72 -6.81 4.16
CA SER A 27 18.37 -5.54 3.83
C SER A 27 17.85 -4.40 4.74
N PRO A 28 18.73 -3.54 5.28
CA PRO A 28 18.32 -2.38 6.09
C PRO A 28 17.36 -1.45 5.36
N TRP A 29 17.49 -1.32 4.04
CA TRP A 29 16.59 -0.51 3.20
C TRP A 29 15.17 -1.07 3.18
N VAL A 30 15.01 -2.40 3.10
CA VAL A 30 13.71 -3.05 3.11
C VAL A 30 13.08 -2.94 4.51
N MET A 31 13.89 -3.09 5.57
CA MET A 31 13.43 -2.90 6.95
C MET A 31 13.01 -1.46 7.23
N ALA A 32 13.69 -0.47 6.64
CA ALA A 32 13.34 0.94 6.73
C ALA A 32 12.14 1.33 5.82
N GLY A 33 11.67 0.43 4.95
CA GLY A 33 10.57 0.67 4.02
C GLY A 33 9.35 1.39 4.59
N PRO A 34 8.83 0.98 5.76
CA PRO A 34 7.70 1.67 6.39
C PRO A 34 7.95 3.14 6.72
N LEU A 35 9.20 3.56 6.96
CA LEU A 35 9.56 4.95 7.25
C LEU A 35 9.38 5.88 6.04
N PHE A 36 9.35 5.33 4.83
CA PHE A 36 9.10 6.09 3.59
C PHE A 36 7.60 6.24 3.26
N GLN A 37 6.73 5.52 3.96
CA GLN A 37 5.28 5.56 3.70
C GLN A 37 4.64 6.93 3.92
N PRO A 38 5.08 7.80 4.88
CA PRO A 38 4.57 9.16 4.99
C PRO A 38 4.75 9.99 3.72
N ILE A 39 5.88 9.84 3.02
CA ILE A 39 6.14 10.54 1.74
C ILE A 39 5.08 10.14 0.71
N ARG A 40 4.85 8.84 0.58
CA ARG A 40 3.80 8.30 -0.30
C ARG A 40 2.41 8.80 0.13
N GLY A 41 2.16 8.88 1.43
CA GLY A 41 0.93 9.42 2.01
C GLY A 41 0.70 10.88 1.61
N VAL A 42 1.72 11.72 1.64
CA VAL A 42 1.65 13.13 1.21
C VAL A 42 1.33 13.24 -0.28
N ILE A 43 1.97 12.41 -1.12
CA ILE A 43 1.69 12.37 -2.57
C ILE A 43 0.22 12.01 -2.81
N PHE A 44 -0.29 10.95 -2.18
CA PHE A 44 -1.72 10.59 -2.31
C PHE A 44 -2.64 11.68 -1.77
N ALA A 45 -2.32 12.29 -0.63
CA ALA A 45 -3.11 13.36 -0.04
C ALA A 45 -3.20 14.57 -0.97
N SER A 46 -2.12 14.96 -1.67
CA SER A 46 -2.13 16.07 -2.64
C SER A 46 -3.09 15.77 -3.80
N VAL A 47 -3.05 14.58 -4.37
CA VAL A 47 -3.94 14.16 -5.46
C VAL A 47 -5.40 14.11 -4.98
N PHE A 48 -5.67 13.50 -3.83
CA PHE A 48 -7.01 13.40 -3.28
C PHE A 48 -7.58 14.77 -2.88
N TYR A 49 -6.74 15.70 -2.44
CA TYR A 49 -7.15 17.08 -2.16
C TYR A 49 -7.61 17.80 -3.43
N MET A 50 -6.91 17.61 -4.55
CA MET A 50 -7.35 18.16 -5.84
C MET A 50 -8.70 17.58 -6.29
N LEU A 51 -8.96 16.31 -6.01
CA LEU A 51 -10.17 15.58 -6.37
C LEU A 51 -11.23 15.58 -5.25
N ARG A 52 -11.07 16.38 -4.20
CA ARG A 52 -11.88 16.29 -2.99
C ARG A 52 -13.39 16.42 -3.22
N SER A 53 -13.82 17.30 -4.11
CA SER A 53 -15.23 17.51 -4.43
C SER A 53 -15.87 16.30 -5.13
N TYR A 54 -15.07 15.49 -5.81
CA TYR A 54 -15.52 14.31 -6.51
C TYR A 54 -15.51 13.05 -5.63
N LEU A 55 -14.55 12.98 -4.70
CA LEU A 55 -14.30 11.80 -3.86
C LEU A 55 -15.05 11.87 -2.52
N PHE A 56 -15.12 13.05 -1.88
CA PHE A 56 -15.68 13.18 -0.54
C PHE A 56 -17.06 13.83 -0.56
N GLY A 57 -17.86 13.57 0.49
CA GLY A 57 -19.23 14.07 0.59
C GLY A 57 -20.24 13.40 -0.35
N THR A 58 -19.82 12.42 -1.15
CA THR A 58 -20.67 11.70 -2.11
C THR A 58 -20.89 10.25 -1.66
N ARG A 59 -22.12 9.73 -1.91
CA ARG A 59 -22.50 8.36 -1.52
C ARG A 59 -21.54 7.27 -2.02
N TYR A 60 -20.97 7.44 -3.21
CA TYR A 60 -20.10 6.46 -3.88
C TYR A 60 -18.66 6.93 -3.99
N GLY A 61 -18.24 7.92 -3.21
CA GLY A 61 -16.88 8.46 -3.28
C GLY A 61 -15.79 7.43 -2.98
N TRP A 62 -16.02 6.56 -2.01
CA TRP A 62 -15.10 5.48 -1.68
C TRP A 62 -14.93 4.46 -2.83
N LEU A 63 -16.01 4.15 -3.58
CA LEU A 63 -15.94 3.30 -4.76
C LEU A 63 -15.13 3.94 -5.89
N ARG A 64 -15.34 5.24 -6.13
CA ARG A 64 -14.58 5.99 -7.14
C ARG A 64 -13.10 6.03 -6.80
N MET A 65 -12.77 6.25 -5.53
CA MET A 65 -11.40 6.22 -5.03
C MET A 65 -10.79 4.82 -5.15
N SER A 66 -11.50 3.78 -4.76
CA SER A 66 -11.06 2.39 -4.90
C SER A 66 -10.75 2.07 -6.35
N TRP A 67 -11.66 2.40 -7.26
CA TRP A 67 -11.47 2.16 -8.69
C TRP A 67 -10.28 2.92 -9.25
N MET A 68 -10.11 4.18 -8.86
CA MET A 68 -8.95 4.97 -9.27
C MET A 68 -7.63 4.37 -8.79
N LEU A 69 -7.56 3.93 -7.54
CA LEU A 69 -6.37 3.28 -6.98
C LEU A 69 -6.06 1.95 -7.66
N ILE A 70 -7.08 1.17 -8.00
CA ILE A 70 -6.90 -0.11 -8.70
C ILE A 70 -6.51 0.14 -10.15
N ALA A 71 -7.26 0.96 -10.88
CA ALA A 71 -7.04 1.17 -12.30
C ALA A 71 -5.69 1.85 -12.59
N VAL A 72 -5.39 2.93 -11.87
CA VAL A 72 -4.16 3.72 -12.12
C VAL A 72 -2.98 3.20 -11.31
N GLY A 73 -3.21 2.80 -10.06
CA GLY A 73 -2.13 2.41 -9.15
C GLY A 73 -1.69 0.96 -9.28
N ILE A 74 -2.49 0.09 -9.89
CA ILE A 74 -2.18 -1.35 -10.03
C ILE A 74 -2.15 -1.76 -11.50
N LEU A 75 -3.27 -1.56 -12.22
CA LEU A 75 -3.42 -2.10 -13.58
C LEU A 75 -2.60 -1.31 -14.61
N SER A 76 -2.53 0.02 -14.48
CA SER A 76 -1.92 0.94 -15.45
C SER A 76 -0.73 1.68 -14.84
N THR A 77 0.22 0.94 -14.28
CA THR A 77 1.49 1.53 -13.77
C THR A 77 2.44 1.85 -14.92
N PHE A 78 3.30 2.87 -14.72
CA PHE A 78 4.30 3.29 -15.72
C PHE A 78 5.50 2.34 -15.82
N GLY A 79 5.28 1.05 -15.76
CA GLY A 79 6.34 0.07 -15.88
C GLY A 79 5.83 -1.31 -15.51
N PRO A 80 6.58 -2.37 -15.81
CA PRO A 80 6.16 -3.74 -15.65
C PRO A 80 6.16 -4.17 -14.16
N ALA A 81 5.37 -3.47 -13.34
CA ALA A 81 5.14 -3.85 -11.95
C ALA A 81 4.27 -5.10 -11.89
N SER A 82 4.61 -6.05 -11.01
CA SER A 82 3.87 -7.30 -10.87
C SER A 82 2.38 -7.06 -10.68
N GLY A 83 1.56 -7.67 -11.53
CA GLY A 83 0.11 -7.51 -11.56
C GLY A 83 -0.41 -6.37 -12.44
N SER A 84 0.46 -5.61 -13.10
CA SER A 84 0.07 -4.63 -14.11
C SER A 84 -0.11 -5.26 -15.49
N LEU A 85 -0.86 -4.60 -16.36
CA LEU A 85 -1.02 -5.03 -17.76
C LEU A 85 0.33 -5.08 -18.48
N GLU A 86 1.22 -4.12 -18.21
CA GLU A 86 2.56 -4.12 -18.80
C GLU A 86 3.40 -5.30 -18.33
N ALA A 87 3.32 -5.66 -17.04
CA ALA A 87 4.04 -6.83 -16.56
C ALA A 87 3.56 -8.12 -17.21
N MET A 88 2.27 -8.24 -17.49
CA MET A 88 1.72 -9.42 -18.19
C MET A 88 2.24 -9.56 -19.62
N VAL A 89 2.60 -8.44 -20.26
CA VAL A 89 3.10 -8.41 -21.65
C VAL A 89 4.63 -8.51 -21.70
N TYR A 90 5.32 -7.77 -20.82
CA TYR A 90 6.77 -7.57 -20.93
C TYR A 90 7.61 -8.44 -20.01
N THR A 91 7.00 -9.21 -19.10
CA THR A 91 7.77 -10.09 -18.21
C THR A 91 7.48 -11.56 -18.47
N PRO A 92 8.46 -12.46 -18.30
CA PRO A 92 8.26 -13.90 -18.48
C PRO A 92 7.50 -14.56 -17.32
N ALA A 93 7.13 -13.80 -16.29
CA ALA A 93 6.47 -14.31 -15.11
C ALA A 93 5.05 -14.84 -15.45
N PRO A 94 4.66 -16.02 -14.95
CA PRO A 94 3.33 -16.57 -15.20
C PRO A 94 2.22 -15.61 -14.74
N ILE A 95 1.20 -15.41 -15.57
CA ILE A 95 0.07 -14.48 -15.29
C ILE A 95 -0.57 -14.81 -13.94
N LEU A 96 -0.77 -16.09 -13.63
CA LEU A 96 -1.36 -16.53 -12.37
C LEU A 96 -0.52 -16.10 -11.15
N ALA A 97 0.81 -16.12 -11.26
CA ALA A 97 1.72 -15.68 -10.20
C ALA A 97 1.62 -14.16 -9.99
N GLN A 98 1.48 -13.39 -11.07
CA GLN A 98 1.29 -11.94 -11.02
C GLN A 98 -0.05 -11.55 -10.39
N MET A 99 -1.12 -12.29 -10.69
CA MET A 99 -2.45 -12.04 -10.12
C MET A 99 -2.55 -12.34 -8.61
N ARG A 100 -1.65 -13.15 -8.05
CA ARG A 100 -1.62 -13.40 -6.60
C ARG A 100 -1.46 -12.11 -5.79
N GLY A 101 -0.70 -11.14 -6.30
CA GLY A 101 -0.55 -9.84 -5.67
C GLY A 101 -1.87 -9.05 -5.55
N TRP A 102 -2.84 -9.30 -6.45
CA TRP A 102 -4.14 -8.64 -6.40
C TRP A 102 -4.95 -9.02 -5.17
N LEU A 103 -4.79 -10.25 -4.66
CA LEU A 103 -5.45 -10.68 -3.42
C LEU A 103 -5.06 -9.84 -2.21
N GLU A 104 -3.89 -9.20 -2.26
CA GLU A 104 -3.44 -8.27 -1.24
C GLU A 104 -3.80 -6.83 -1.57
N VAL A 105 -3.44 -6.37 -2.76
CA VAL A 105 -3.45 -4.94 -3.09
C VAL A 105 -4.86 -4.41 -3.34
N VAL A 106 -5.75 -5.22 -3.94
CA VAL A 106 -7.14 -4.81 -4.18
C VAL A 106 -7.92 -4.63 -2.87
N PRO A 107 -7.91 -5.57 -1.91
CA PRO A 107 -8.53 -5.34 -0.60
C PRO A 107 -7.92 -4.15 0.16
N GLN A 108 -6.61 -3.92 0.03
CA GLN A 108 -5.96 -2.75 0.62
C GLN A 108 -6.49 -1.45 0.02
N ALA A 109 -6.61 -1.37 -1.30
CA ALA A 109 -7.13 -0.19 -1.99
C ALA A 109 -8.59 0.10 -1.58
N VAL A 110 -9.42 -0.93 -1.50
CA VAL A 110 -10.83 -0.83 -1.07
C VAL A 110 -10.92 -0.38 0.39
N LEU A 111 -10.16 -1.02 1.28
CA LEU A 111 -10.15 -0.70 2.70
C LEU A 111 -9.65 0.73 2.95
N LEU A 112 -8.54 1.13 2.30
CA LEU A 112 -8.01 2.48 2.38
C LEU A 112 -9.04 3.51 1.93
N SER A 113 -9.69 3.28 0.79
CA SER A 113 -10.69 4.18 0.24
C SER A 113 -11.90 4.33 1.15
N ALA A 114 -12.41 3.22 1.70
CA ALA A 114 -13.54 3.22 2.62
C ALA A 114 -13.21 3.96 3.92
N LEU A 115 -12.05 3.64 4.53
CA LEU A 115 -11.61 4.27 5.77
C LEU A 115 -11.33 5.76 5.59
N LEU A 116 -10.65 6.15 4.51
CA LEU A 116 -10.33 7.54 4.23
C LEU A 116 -11.58 8.37 3.95
N CYS A 117 -12.50 7.87 3.12
CA CYS A 117 -13.77 8.54 2.88
C CYS A 117 -14.62 8.63 4.16
N TYR A 118 -14.65 7.57 4.97
CA TYR A 118 -15.34 7.61 6.26
C TYR A 118 -14.73 8.67 7.18
N TRP A 119 -13.43 8.70 7.31
CA TRP A 119 -12.71 9.66 8.15
C TRP A 119 -12.95 11.10 7.71
N VAL A 120 -12.79 11.41 6.43
CA VAL A 120 -12.96 12.78 5.92
C VAL A 120 -14.41 13.23 6.04
N ASN A 121 -15.38 12.34 5.79
CA ASN A 121 -16.81 12.66 5.92
C ASN A 121 -17.31 12.77 7.38
N HIS A 122 -16.48 12.33 8.37
CA HIS A 122 -16.78 12.39 9.79
C HIS A 122 -15.67 13.08 10.59
N SER A 123 -15.16 14.17 10.04
CA SER A 123 -14.02 14.92 10.62
C SER A 123 -14.30 15.51 12.01
N GLU A 124 -15.60 15.66 12.39
CA GLU A 124 -16.02 16.08 13.71
C GLU A 124 -15.75 15.07 14.83
N LYS A 125 -15.52 13.81 14.49
CA LYS A 125 -15.26 12.74 15.47
C LYS A 125 -13.80 12.76 15.92
N LYS A 126 -13.50 13.54 16.97
CA LYS A 126 -12.14 13.70 17.53
C LYS A 126 -11.46 12.38 17.91
N TRP A 127 -12.21 11.39 18.40
CA TRP A 127 -11.68 10.08 18.76
C TRP A 127 -11.04 9.37 17.55
N LEU A 128 -11.60 9.55 16.35
CA LEU A 128 -11.08 8.94 15.13
C LEU A 128 -9.72 9.52 14.75
N ASN A 129 -9.54 10.84 14.91
CA ASN A 129 -8.26 11.51 14.69
C ASN A 129 -7.19 11.00 15.67
N TRP A 130 -7.55 10.83 16.95
CA TRP A 130 -6.67 10.26 17.97
C TRP A 130 -6.29 8.82 17.67
N LEU A 131 -7.27 7.99 17.28
CA LEU A 131 -7.04 6.59 16.90
C LEU A 131 -6.08 6.49 15.71
N LEU A 132 -6.33 7.25 14.65
CA LEU A 132 -5.46 7.25 13.46
C LEU A 132 -4.06 7.78 13.78
N GLY A 133 -3.96 8.80 14.63
CA GLY A 133 -2.68 9.31 15.11
C GLY A 133 -1.90 8.26 15.91
N ALA A 134 -2.57 7.55 16.82
CA ALA A 134 -1.95 6.48 17.61
C ALA A 134 -1.47 5.33 16.73
N VAL A 135 -2.30 4.90 15.76
CA VAL A 135 -1.92 3.87 14.78
C VAL A 135 -0.72 4.32 13.95
N PHE A 136 -0.71 5.58 13.50
CA PHE A 136 0.41 6.13 12.74
C PHE A 136 1.71 6.11 13.55
N VAL A 137 1.68 6.59 14.81
CA VAL A 137 2.85 6.58 15.69
C VAL A 137 3.35 5.15 15.92
N LEU A 138 2.45 4.20 16.17
CA LEU A 138 2.80 2.79 16.37
C LEU A 138 3.46 2.22 15.11
N MET A 139 2.90 2.48 13.92
CA MET A 139 3.45 2.01 12.65
C MET A 139 4.82 2.60 12.33
N MET A 140 5.13 3.81 12.80
CA MET A 140 6.46 4.41 12.64
C MET A 140 7.44 3.91 13.70
N ALA A 141 7.00 3.68 14.94
CA ALA A 141 7.86 3.22 16.03
C ALA A 141 8.38 1.79 15.81
N LEU A 142 7.55 0.89 15.31
CA LEU A 142 7.93 -0.53 15.13
C LEU A 142 9.17 -0.73 14.23
N PRO A 143 9.27 -0.13 13.02
CA PRO A 143 10.46 -0.25 12.18
C PRO A 143 11.71 0.39 12.81
N VAL A 144 11.55 1.51 13.51
CA VAL A 144 12.66 2.19 14.21
C VAL A 144 13.22 1.29 15.29
N LEU A 145 12.36 0.71 16.12
CA LEU A 145 12.76 -0.26 17.15
C LEU A 145 13.44 -1.48 16.51
N GLY A 146 12.87 -2.04 15.45
CA GLY A 146 13.47 -3.17 14.72
C GLY A 146 14.86 -2.88 14.16
N LEU A 147 15.13 -1.65 13.71
CA LEU A 147 16.44 -1.24 13.23
C LEU A 147 17.45 -1.05 14.37
N ILE A 148 16.99 -0.59 15.54
CA ILE A 148 17.84 -0.40 16.73
C ILE A 148 18.25 -1.76 17.30
N PHE A 149 17.29 -2.65 17.53
CA PHE A 149 17.55 -3.97 18.13
C PHE A 149 18.32 -4.94 17.22
N LYS A 150 18.38 -4.71 15.93
CA LYS A 150 19.18 -5.53 15.00
C LYS A 150 20.64 -5.11 14.94
N ARG A 151 21.03 -3.99 15.58
CA ARG A 151 22.43 -3.53 15.64
C ARG A 151 23.25 -4.22 16.74
N GLU A 152 22.63 -4.99 17.61
CA GLU A 152 23.28 -5.88 18.57
C GLU A 152 23.34 -7.31 18.02
#